data_a309fa832ad64e9346ebe79266189b2f
#
_entry.id   a309fa832ad64e9346ebe79266189b2f
#
_cell.length_a   1.000
_cell.length_b   1.000
_cell.length_c   1.000
_cell.angle_alpha   90.00
_cell.angle_beta   90.00
_cell.angle_gamma   90.00
#
_symmetry.space_group_name_H-M   'P 1'
#
loop_
_entity.id
_entity.type
_entity.pdbx_description
1 polymer ?
#
loop_
_entity_poly.entity_id
_entity_poly.type
_entity_poly.pdbx_seq_one_letter_code
_entity_poly.pdbx_strand_id
1 'polypeptide(L)'
;MVTGDARFLQRSRDLRHLLNGEWIVHTLVALSAGPLHYNELHAAIQEMTTFDPWTGTVRKIQSRALGRTLRRMETSGLVDRFEERTFPRSVVYSLTPAAADLLARTRTLIDWAEEHAELFERLQKAQAEGDSTQDDDQPD
;
A
#
# COMPACT_ATOMS: atom_id res chain seq x y z
N MET A 1 11.15 -24.31 -17.93
CA MET A 1 9.86 -24.26 -18.66
C MET A 1 9.51 -22.83 -18.99
N VAL A 2 9.62 -22.44 -20.24
CA VAL A 2 9.45 -21.05 -20.70
C VAL A 2 8.07 -20.47 -20.32
N THR A 3 7.02 -21.27 -20.45
CA THR A 3 5.63 -20.84 -20.15
C THR A 3 5.43 -20.53 -18.66
N GLY A 4 6.01 -21.34 -17.77
CA GLY A 4 5.95 -21.10 -16.32
C GLY A 4 6.69 -19.85 -15.90
N ASP A 5 7.85 -19.60 -16.45
CA ASP A 5 8.68 -18.44 -16.17
C ASP A 5 8.04 -17.16 -16.70
N ALA A 6 7.50 -17.21 -17.93
CA ALA A 6 6.78 -16.07 -18.50
C ALA A 6 5.55 -15.70 -17.68
N ARG A 7 4.79 -16.69 -17.20
CA ARG A 7 3.62 -16.46 -16.35
C ARG A 7 4.02 -15.90 -14.99
N PHE A 8 5.08 -16.40 -14.38
CA PHE A 8 5.59 -15.89 -13.12
C PHE A 8 5.99 -14.41 -13.25
N LEU A 9 6.71 -14.06 -14.29
CA LEU A 9 7.11 -12.67 -14.54
C LEU A 9 5.90 -11.77 -14.77
N GLN A 10 4.91 -12.24 -15.52
CA GLN A 10 3.69 -11.49 -15.76
C GLN A 10 2.93 -11.25 -14.46
N ARG A 11 2.75 -12.25 -13.62
CA ARG A 11 2.08 -12.10 -12.32
C ARG A 11 2.86 -11.21 -11.36
N SER A 12 4.18 -11.22 -11.44
CA SER A 12 5.03 -10.29 -10.68
C SER A 12 4.75 -8.84 -11.07
N ARG A 13 4.60 -8.56 -12.37
CA ARG A 13 4.22 -7.24 -12.86
C ARG A 13 2.81 -6.86 -12.40
N ASP A 14 1.87 -7.79 -12.50
CA ASP A 14 0.49 -7.58 -12.08
C ASP A 14 0.41 -7.18 -10.60
N LEU A 15 1.14 -7.87 -9.73
CA LEU A 15 1.23 -7.56 -8.31
C LEU A 15 1.79 -6.16 -8.04
N ARG A 16 2.83 -5.78 -8.76
CA ARG A 16 3.39 -4.44 -8.63
C ARG A 16 2.40 -3.37 -9.03
N HIS A 17 1.64 -3.60 -10.09
CA HIS A 17 0.56 -2.69 -10.50
C HIS A 17 -0.57 -2.62 -9.49
N LEU A 18 -0.99 -3.77 -8.95
CA LEU A 18 -2.05 -3.84 -7.96
C LEU A 18 -1.67 -3.08 -6.68
N LEU A 19 -0.44 -3.24 -6.23
CA LEU A 19 0.07 -2.65 -5.00
C LEU A 19 0.71 -1.26 -5.21
N ASN A 20 0.68 -0.75 -6.44
CA ASN A 20 1.25 0.55 -6.78
C ASN A 20 0.31 1.69 -6.36
N GLY A 21 0.41 2.07 -5.13
CA GLY A 21 -0.32 3.18 -4.56
C GLY A 21 0.14 3.37 -3.12
N GLU A 22 0.39 4.61 -2.76
CA GLU A 22 0.97 4.97 -1.46
C GLU A 22 0.15 4.43 -0.28
N TRP A 23 -1.18 4.37 -0.43
CA TRP A 23 -2.09 4.09 0.68
C TRP A 23 -2.78 2.72 0.63
N ILE A 24 -2.45 1.88 -0.34
CA ILE A 24 -3.11 0.57 -0.52
C ILE A 24 -2.81 -0.35 0.67
N VAL A 25 -1.55 -0.49 1.05
CA VAL A 25 -1.15 -1.36 2.16
C VAL A 25 -1.73 -0.85 3.49
N HIS A 26 -1.70 0.46 3.72
CA HIS A 26 -2.33 1.08 4.88
C HIS A 26 -3.81 0.74 4.98
N THR A 27 -4.53 0.81 3.86
CA THR A 27 -5.97 0.50 3.81
C THR A 27 -6.23 -0.98 4.09
N LEU A 28 -5.43 -1.88 3.51
CA LEU A 28 -5.53 -3.31 3.78
C LEU A 28 -5.35 -3.62 5.27
N VAL A 29 -4.33 -3.02 5.88
CA VAL A 29 -4.05 -3.21 7.30
C VAL A 29 -5.18 -2.64 8.17
N ALA A 30 -5.64 -1.43 7.85
CA ALA A 30 -6.72 -0.78 8.61
C ALA A 30 -8.03 -1.59 8.59
N LEU A 31 -8.36 -2.21 7.46
CA LEU A 31 -9.57 -3.01 7.31
C LEU A 31 -9.40 -4.47 7.75
N SER A 32 -8.21 -4.88 8.14
CA SER A 32 -7.94 -6.28 8.52
C SER A 32 -8.70 -6.74 9.75
N ALA A 33 -9.02 -5.83 10.66
CA ALA A 33 -9.76 -6.13 11.88
C ALA A 33 -11.28 -6.18 11.68
N GLY A 34 -11.78 -5.69 10.55
CA GLY A 34 -13.20 -5.68 10.22
C GLY A 34 -13.62 -4.45 9.44
N PRO A 35 -14.90 -4.39 9.03
CA PRO A 35 -15.43 -3.27 8.27
C PRO A 35 -15.34 -1.95 9.04
N LEU A 36 -15.08 -0.87 8.30
CA LEU A 36 -15.02 0.49 8.85
C LEU A 36 -15.81 1.46 7.98
N HIS A 37 -16.41 2.46 8.61
CA HIS A 37 -16.94 3.62 7.92
C HIS A 37 -15.79 4.47 7.37
N TYR A 38 -16.08 5.31 6.38
CA TYR A 38 -15.08 6.16 5.74
C TYR A 38 -14.26 6.98 6.75
N ASN A 39 -14.93 7.67 7.67
CA ASN A 39 -14.26 8.53 8.65
C ASN A 39 -13.40 7.72 9.63
N GLU A 40 -13.87 6.55 10.04
CA GLU A 40 -13.12 5.64 10.89
C GLU A 40 -11.87 5.12 10.18
N LEU A 41 -12.01 4.76 8.91
CA LEU A 41 -10.91 4.31 8.08
C LEU A 41 -9.86 5.40 7.89
N HIS A 42 -10.30 6.62 7.58
CA HIS A 42 -9.42 7.77 7.43
C HIS A 42 -8.62 8.03 8.72
N ALA A 43 -9.30 8.04 9.86
CA ALA A 43 -8.66 8.22 11.16
C ALA A 43 -7.65 7.10 11.48
N ALA A 44 -8.02 5.85 11.20
CA ALA A 44 -7.14 4.70 11.40
C ALA A 44 -5.85 4.80 10.57
N ILE A 45 -5.96 5.20 9.31
CA ILE A 45 -4.79 5.38 8.45
C ILE A 45 -3.93 6.55 8.91
N GLN A 46 -4.54 7.64 9.36
CA GLN A 46 -3.78 8.78 9.92
C GLN A 46 -2.97 8.38 11.15
N GLU A 47 -3.49 7.50 11.99
CA GLU A 47 -2.78 6.98 13.16
C GLU A 47 -1.58 6.08 12.79
N MET A 48 -1.61 5.47 11.60
CA MET A 48 -0.49 4.67 11.08
C MET A 48 0.64 5.51 10.49
N THR A 49 0.56 6.82 10.55
CA THR A 49 1.55 7.72 9.95
C THR A 49 2.90 7.54 10.64
N THR A 50 3.90 7.19 9.86
CA THR A 50 5.26 6.99 10.32
C THR A 50 6.24 7.69 9.37
N PHE A 51 7.45 7.90 9.85
CA PHE A 51 8.53 8.40 8.99
C PHE A 51 8.87 7.35 7.93
N ASP A 52 8.93 7.78 6.69
CA ASP A 52 9.31 6.94 5.55
C ASP A 52 10.77 7.24 5.16
N PRO A 53 11.71 6.33 5.40
CA PRO A 53 13.12 6.55 5.08
C PRO A 53 13.40 6.59 3.56
N TRP A 54 12.49 6.06 2.73
CA TRP A 54 12.64 6.09 1.28
C TRP A 54 12.39 7.49 0.70
N THR A 55 11.44 8.22 1.27
CA THR A 55 11.10 9.59 0.85
C THR A 55 11.69 10.65 1.75
N GLY A 56 12.16 10.28 2.96
CA GLY A 56 12.66 11.21 3.97
C GLY A 56 11.57 12.08 4.58
N THR A 57 10.31 11.66 4.50
CA THR A 57 9.16 12.48 4.90
C THR A 57 8.20 11.73 5.83
N VAL A 58 7.38 12.50 6.53
CA VAL A 58 6.18 12.03 7.20
C VAL A 58 4.98 12.56 6.44
N ARG A 59 4.18 11.69 5.85
CA ARG A 59 3.01 12.07 5.07
C ARG A 59 1.73 11.57 5.73
N LYS A 60 0.77 12.46 5.87
CA LYS A 60 -0.57 12.12 6.33
C LYS A 60 -1.52 12.01 5.14
N ILE A 61 -2.37 11.01 5.15
CA ILE A 61 -3.35 10.82 4.10
C ILE A 61 -4.38 11.96 4.11
N GLN A 62 -4.65 12.51 2.93
CA GLN A 62 -5.74 13.45 2.72
C GLN A 62 -6.99 12.69 2.29
N SER A 63 -8.15 13.25 2.61
CA SER A 63 -9.45 12.64 2.29
C SER A 63 -9.61 12.33 0.80
N ARG A 64 -9.14 13.22 -0.08
CA ARG A 64 -9.21 13.02 -1.53
C ARG A 64 -8.36 11.83 -1.99
N ALA A 65 -7.18 11.65 -1.40
CA ALA A 65 -6.30 10.53 -1.70
C ALA A 65 -6.91 9.20 -1.25
N LEU A 66 -7.54 9.16 -0.09
CA LEU A 66 -8.26 7.99 0.40
C LEU A 66 -9.43 7.62 -0.53
N GLY A 67 -10.21 8.60 -0.95
CA GLY A 67 -11.32 8.38 -1.89
C GLY A 67 -10.84 7.74 -3.21
N ARG A 68 -9.75 8.23 -3.77
CA ARG A 68 -9.15 7.65 -4.99
C ARG A 68 -8.64 6.22 -4.76
N THR A 69 -7.98 5.98 -3.64
CA THR A 69 -7.48 4.66 -3.26
C THR A 69 -8.62 3.66 -3.12
N LEU A 70 -9.69 4.03 -2.43
CA LEU A 70 -10.85 3.17 -2.24
C LEU A 70 -11.56 2.85 -3.56
N ARG A 71 -11.71 3.82 -4.45
CA ARG A 71 -12.31 3.58 -5.77
C ARG A 71 -11.47 2.59 -6.58
N ARG A 72 -10.16 2.73 -6.56
CA ARG A 72 -9.25 1.81 -7.24
C ARG A 72 -9.34 0.40 -6.63
N MET A 73 -9.38 0.30 -5.32
CA MET A 73 -9.48 -0.99 -4.61
C MET A 73 -10.83 -1.66 -4.82
N GLU A 74 -11.91 -0.90 -4.90
CA GLU A 74 -13.23 -1.40 -5.25
C GLU A 74 -13.26 -1.93 -6.68
N THR A 75 -12.72 -1.17 -7.63
CA THR A 75 -12.64 -1.57 -9.04
C THR A 75 -11.80 -2.84 -9.23
N SER A 76 -10.73 -2.98 -8.47
CA SER A 76 -9.85 -4.17 -8.56
C SER A 76 -10.36 -5.38 -7.76
N GLY A 77 -11.42 -5.22 -6.98
CA GLY A 77 -11.98 -6.31 -6.18
C GLY A 77 -11.25 -6.58 -4.87
N LEU A 78 -10.53 -5.60 -4.34
CA LEU A 78 -9.88 -5.70 -3.02
C LEU A 78 -10.79 -5.24 -1.89
N VAL A 79 -11.72 -4.36 -2.18
CA VAL A 79 -12.62 -3.74 -1.19
C VAL A 79 -14.04 -3.81 -1.71
N ASP A 80 -14.97 -4.15 -0.82
CA ASP A 80 -16.40 -4.00 -1.01
C ASP A 80 -16.87 -2.69 -0.37
N ARG A 81 -17.73 -1.99 -1.08
CA ARG A 81 -18.38 -0.78 -0.61
C ARG A 81 -19.85 -1.05 -0.39
N PHE A 82 -20.32 -0.79 0.81
CA PHE A 82 -21.70 -0.98 1.19
C PHE A 82 -22.32 0.33 1.69
N GLU A 83 -23.43 0.75 1.09
CA GLU A 83 -24.21 1.88 1.57
C GLU A 83 -25.26 1.40 2.55
N GLU A 84 -25.27 1.97 3.75
CA GLU A 84 -26.33 1.74 4.73
C GLU A 84 -27.56 2.50 4.30
N ARG A 85 -28.72 1.80 4.25
CA ARG A 85 -29.99 2.40 3.80
C ARG A 85 -30.71 3.19 4.89
N THR A 86 -30.23 3.12 6.13
CA THR A 86 -30.80 3.87 7.26
C THR A 86 -30.28 5.29 7.27
N PHE A 87 -31.11 6.22 7.72
CA PHE A 87 -30.70 7.62 7.85
C PHE A 87 -30.01 7.86 9.19
N PRO A 88 -28.87 8.62 9.25
CA PRO A 88 -28.16 9.20 8.11
C PRO A 88 -27.44 8.12 7.28
N ARG A 89 -27.40 8.32 5.96
CA ARG A 89 -26.70 7.39 5.06
C ARG A 89 -25.22 7.40 5.34
N SER A 90 -24.65 6.22 5.50
CA SER A 90 -23.24 6.03 5.69
C SER A 90 -22.71 4.92 4.77
N VAL A 91 -21.41 4.95 4.49
CA VAL A 91 -20.75 3.99 3.65
C VAL A 91 -19.76 3.19 4.48
N VAL A 92 -19.83 1.87 4.37
CA VAL A 92 -18.93 0.94 5.04
C VAL A 92 -18.06 0.26 4.01
N TYR A 93 -16.78 0.15 4.31
CA TYR A 93 -15.81 -0.55 3.49
C TYR A 93 -15.33 -1.80 4.21
N SER A 94 -15.15 -2.88 3.46
CA SER A 94 -14.64 -4.14 3.98
C SER A 94 -13.70 -4.81 2.98
N LEU A 95 -12.77 -5.61 3.47
CA LEU A 95 -11.92 -6.41 2.60
C LEU A 95 -12.73 -7.53 1.95
N THR A 96 -12.48 -7.77 0.67
CA THR A 96 -12.93 -8.99 0.01
C THR A 96 -12.14 -10.20 0.52
N PRO A 97 -12.64 -11.44 0.35
CA PRO A 97 -11.86 -12.63 0.68
C PRO A 97 -10.49 -12.66 -0.01
N ALA A 98 -10.43 -12.20 -1.27
CA ALA A 98 -9.16 -12.11 -2.01
C ALA A 98 -8.18 -11.15 -1.35
N ALA A 99 -8.65 -10.00 -0.88
CA ALA A 99 -7.81 -9.01 -0.20
C ALA A 99 -7.32 -9.51 1.16
N ALA A 100 -8.18 -10.18 1.93
CA ALA A 100 -7.80 -10.79 3.20
C ALA A 100 -6.71 -11.85 3.00
N ASP A 101 -6.84 -12.68 1.97
CA ASP A 101 -5.84 -13.68 1.60
C ASP A 101 -4.53 -13.02 1.13
N LEU A 102 -4.62 -11.96 0.34
CA LEU A 102 -3.45 -11.19 -0.06
C LEU A 102 -2.67 -10.65 1.15
N LEU A 103 -3.38 -10.08 2.10
CA LEU A 103 -2.74 -9.56 3.33
C LEU A 103 -2.08 -10.68 4.14
N ALA A 104 -2.74 -11.83 4.27
CA ALA A 104 -2.18 -12.98 4.97
C ALA A 104 -0.88 -13.47 4.31
N ARG A 105 -0.84 -13.54 2.98
CA ARG A 105 0.37 -13.93 2.23
C ARG A 105 1.45 -12.86 2.28
N THR A 106 1.06 -11.60 2.30
CA THR A 106 1.98 -10.48 2.44
C THR A 106 2.71 -10.50 3.78
N ARG A 107 2.06 -10.96 4.86
CA ARG A 107 2.71 -11.11 6.18
C ARG A 107 3.94 -12.02 6.12
N THR A 108 3.87 -13.12 5.39
CA THR A 108 5.01 -14.01 5.17
C THR A 108 6.16 -13.30 4.46
N LEU A 109 5.83 -12.49 3.46
CA LEU A 109 6.82 -11.69 2.74
C LEU A 109 7.44 -10.60 3.63
N ILE A 110 6.64 -9.98 4.47
CA ILE A 110 7.12 -8.99 5.46
C ILE A 110 8.04 -9.64 6.49
N ASP A 111 7.74 -10.86 6.94
CA ASP A 111 8.62 -11.62 7.83
C ASP A 111 9.99 -11.85 7.20
N TRP A 112 10.01 -12.19 5.92
CA TRP A 112 11.25 -12.30 5.15
C TRP A 112 12.02 -10.97 5.12
N ALA A 113 11.32 -9.87 4.88
CA ALA A 113 11.92 -8.53 4.84
C ALA A 113 12.51 -8.15 6.21
N GLU A 114 11.83 -8.50 7.30
CA GLU A 114 12.31 -8.26 8.65
C GLU A 114 13.58 -9.06 8.96
N GLU A 115 13.62 -10.33 8.56
CA GLU A 115 14.80 -11.19 8.72
C GLU A 115 16.00 -10.68 7.92
N HIS A 116 15.76 -9.94 6.84
CA HIS A 116 16.76 -9.40 5.93
C HIS A 116 16.77 -7.86 5.88
N ALA A 117 16.49 -7.22 7.00
CA ALA A 117 16.41 -5.76 7.10
C ALA A 117 17.67 -5.05 6.60
N GLU A 118 18.83 -5.68 6.73
CA GLU A 118 20.12 -5.15 6.27
C GLU A 118 20.16 -4.88 4.76
N LEU A 119 19.45 -5.68 3.96
CA LEU A 119 19.39 -5.49 2.51
C LEU A 119 18.74 -4.13 2.17
N PHE A 120 17.68 -3.80 2.89
CA PHE A 120 16.94 -2.55 2.69
C PHE A 120 17.72 -1.34 3.18
N GLU A 121 18.43 -1.47 4.29
CA GLU A 121 19.31 -0.41 4.80
C GLU A 121 20.43 -0.09 3.80
N ARG A 122 21.03 -1.11 3.19
CA ARG A 122 22.04 -0.94 2.14
C ARG A 122 21.47 -0.24 0.91
N LEU A 123 20.27 -0.64 0.50
CA LEU A 123 19.61 -0.07 -0.68
C LEU A 123 19.24 1.39 -0.45
N GLN A 124 18.71 1.72 0.72
CA GLN A 124 18.36 3.09 1.11
C GLN A 124 19.60 3.98 1.13
N LYS A 125 20.70 3.49 1.69
CA LYS A 125 21.96 4.21 1.76
C LYS A 125 22.57 4.47 0.37
N ALA A 126 22.56 3.46 -0.49
CA ALA A 126 23.03 3.60 -1.88
C ALA A 126 22.21 4.61 -2.66
N GLN A 127 20.89 4.64 -2.46
CA GLN A 127 20.00 5.58 -3.11
C GLN A 127 20.25 7.02 -2.65
N ALA A 128 20.46 7.25 -1.36
CA ALA A 128 20.80 8.55 -0.82
C ALA A 128 22.14 9.08 -1.34
N GLU A 129 23.15 8.21 -1.47
CA GLU A 129 24.45 8.54 -2.04
C GLU A 129 24.36 8.86 -3.53
N GLY A 130 23.50 8.13 -4.28
CA GLY A 130 23.25 8.38 -5.70
C GLY A 130 22.60 9.74 -5.96
N ASP A 131 21.65 10.12 -5.14
CA ASP A 131 20.97 11.42 -5.24
C ASP A 131 21.91 12.58 -4.93
N SER A 132 22.83 12.40 -3.98
CA SER A 132 23.84 13.41 -3.64
C SER A 132 24.86 13.65 -4.75
N THR A 133 25.09 12.66 -5.60
CA THR A 133 26.04 12.77 -6.71
C THR A 133 25.45 13.48 -7.94
N GLN A 134 24.13 13.48 -8.07
CA GLN A 134 23.46 14.17 -9.19
C GLN A 134 23.36 15.68 -9.01
N ASP A 135 23.39 16.17 -7.78
CA ASP A 135 23.34 17.62 -7.51
C ASP A 135 24.69 18.34 -7.74
N ASP A 136 25.80 17.59 -7.76
CA ASP A 136 27.14 18.17 -7.92
C ASP A 136 27.59 18.29 -9.39
N ASP A 137 26.82 17.78 -10.35
CA ASP A 137 27.21 17.74 -11.77
C ASP A 137 26.39 18.72 -12.65
N GLN A 138 26.04 19.89 -12.11
CA GLN A 138 25.57 21.01 -12.94
C GLN A 138 26.71 21.99 -13.20
N PRO A 139 27.23 22.02 -14.43
CA PRO A 139 28.18 23.08 -14.81
C PRO A 139 27.44 24.42 -14.90
N ASP A 140 28.04 25.42 -14.32
CA ASP A 140 27.66 26.82 -14.46
C ASP A 140 27.57 27.25 -15.96
#